data_d63136a11a58cadcb3077987e3415941
#
_entry.id   d63136a11a58cadcb3077987e3415941
#
_cell.length_a   1.000
_cell.length_b   1.000
_cell.length_c   1.000
_cell.angle_alpha   90.00
_cell.angle_beta   90.00
_cell.angle_gamma   90.00
#
_symmetry.space_group_name_H-M   'P 1'
#
loop_
_entity.id
_entity.type
_entity.pdbx_description
1 polymer ?
#
loop_
_entity_poly.entity_id
_entity_poly.type
_entity_poly.pdbx_seq_one_letter_code
_entity_poly.pdbx_strand_id
1 'polypeptide(L)'
;MTSRMTVQRLGRLVTDGELGAVRAAVQEQPHLLSATVERDGADGWTALHLAVLAGQAPMVAALVEAGADPTARTEDGRTPLHLALVHAPALVEVLREAGAPVDAASAAFLGEVETLSRALDDGVPLTDPATDTDLLSWAAAGGRPGTVQVLLDRGAAPGRALHAAAAGGAPAVVQALLAAGADADERDPVTGRTPLHAAVAGAASGGDVQAVVRLLLDAGADVDATTHDGASALDIARVAAARQRAEAAGDPPVADSLAEMLVTAGASG
;
A
#
# COMPACT_ATOMS: atom_id res chain seq x y z
N MET A 1 -13.10 3.46 -41.83
CA MET A 1 -11.70 3.20 -41.41
C MET A 1 -11.71 2.92 -39.91
N THR A 2 -11.72 1.65 -39.52
CA THR A 2 -11.61 1.25 -38.11
C THR A 2 -10.20 1.60 -37.64
N SER A 3 -10.10 2.60 -36.76
CA SER A 3 -8.82 2.98 -36.17
C SER A 3 -8.24 1.77 -35.46
N ARG A 4 -7.03 1.35 -35.86
CA ARG A 4 -6.32 0.20 -35.25
C ARG A 4 -6.23 0.39 -33.75
N MET A 5 -6.63 -0.64 -32.97
CA MET A 5 -6.48 -0.61 -31.51
C MET A 5 -5.00 -0.52 -31.16
N THR A 6 -4.65 0.42 -30.28
CA THR A 6 -3.30 0.57 -29.74
C THR A 6 -3.32 0.23 -28.23
N VAL A 7 -2.17 -0.10 -27.67
CA VAL A 7 -2.07 -0.40 -26.24
C VAL A 7 -2.49 0.80 -25.37
N GLN A 8 -2.11 2.03 -25.75
CA GLN A 8 -2.54 3.24 -25.04
C GLN A 8 -4.05 3.43 -25.07
N ARG A 9 -4.69 3.12 -26.22
CA ARG A 9 -6.15 3.17 -26.33
C ARG A 9 -6.81 2.10 -25.48
N LEU A 10 -6.27 0.86 -25.47
CA LEU A 10 -6.76 -0.19 -24.59
C LEU A 10 -6.65 0.22 -23.13
N GLY A 11 -5.50 0.78 -22.71
CA GLY A 11 -5.31 1.26 -21.34
C GLY A 11 -6.36 2.30 -20.92
N ARG A 12 -6.72 3.24 -21.81
CA ARG A 12 -7.80 4.21 -21.55
C ARG A 12 -9.15 3.53 -21.41
N LEU A 13 -9.51 2.62 -22.33
CA LEU A 13 -10.76 1.87 -22.25
C LEU A 13 -10.89 1.08 -20.95
N VAL A 14 -9.77 0.50 -20.47
CA VAL A 14 -9.72 -0.18 -19.16
C VAL A 14 -9.96 0.82 -18.05
N THR A 15 -9.24 1.94 -18.02
CA THR A 15 -9.38 2.97 -16.98
C THR A 15 -10.79 3.57 -16.95
N ASP A 16 -11.39 3.79 -18.13
CA ASP A 16 -12.73 4.35 -18.29
C ASP A 16 -13.85 3.33 -18.00
N GLY A 17 -13.51 2.05 -17.79
CA GLY A 17 -14.47 0.99 -17.46
C GLY A 17 -15.27 0.45 -18.66
N GLU A 18 -14.79 0.66 -19.88
CA GLU A 18 -15.45 0.29 -21.14
C GLU A 18 -15.35 -1.21 -21.43
N LEU A 19 -15.92 -2.05 -20.56
CA LEU A 19 -15.80 -3.52 -20.54
C LEU A 19 -16.11 -4.15 -21.91
N GLY A 20 -17.18 -3.72 -22.57
CA GLY A 20 -17.59 -4.26 -23.88
C GLY A 20 -16.54 -3.99 -24.96
N ALA A 21 -15.99 -2.77 -24.98
CA ALA A 21 -14.95 -2.39 -25.93
C ALA A 21 -13.63 -3.13 -25.67
N VAL A 22 -13.27 -3.33 -24.40
CA VAL A 22 -12.08 -4.09 -24.01
C VAL A 22 -12.22 -5.55 -24.43
N ARG A 23 -13.34 -6.22 -24.14
CA ARG A 23 -13.60 -7.61 -24.56
C ARG A 23 -13.47 -7.76 -26.09
N ALA A 24 -14.09 -6.89 -26.87
CA ALA A 24 -13.99 -6.92 -28.32
C ALA A 24 -12.54 -6.73 -28.79
N ALA A 25 -11.82 -5.78 -28.20
CA ALA A 25 -10.44 -5.48 -28.57
C ALA A 25 -9.49 -6.65 -28.31
N VAL A 26 -9.58 -7.32 -27.15
CA VAL A 26 -8.70 -8.44 -26.82
C VAL A 26 -9.07 -9.72 -27.56
N GLN A 27 -10.34 -9.91 -27.94
CA GLN A 27 -10.75 -11.00 -28.82
C GLN A 27 -10.20 -10.84 -30.25
N GLU A 28 -10.24 -9.61 -30.78
CA GLU A 28 -9.71 -9.30 -32.11
C GLU A 28 -8.17 -9.31 -32.14
N GLN A 29 -7.54 -8.86 -31.05
CA GLN A 29 -6.09 -8.69 -30.96
C GLN A 29 -5.57 -9.22 -29.59
N PRO A 30 -5.43 -10.55 -29.40
CA PRO A 30 -5.02 -11.15 -28.12
C PRO A 30 -3.65 -10.68 -27.60
N HIS A 31 -2.73 -10.28 -28.50
CA HIS A 31 -1.41 -9.77 -28.13
C HIS A 31 -1.48 -8.49 -27.27
N LEU A 32 -2.59 -7.78 -27.27
CA LEU A 32 -2.80 -6.60 -26.40
C LEU A 32 -2.84 -6.96 -24.92
N LEU A 33 -3.11 -8.22 -24.55
CA LEU A 33 -3.11 -8.66 -23.15
C LEU A 33 -1.72 -8.59 -22.51
N SER A 34 -0.67 -8.84 -23.31
CA SER A 34 0.74 -8.78 -22.87
C SER A 34 1.42 -7.46 -23.22
N ALA A 35 0.73 -6.57 -23.96
CA ALA A 35 1.29 -5.29 -24.31
C ALA A 35 1.29 -4.34 -23.10
N THR A 36 2.35 -3.55 -22.96
CA THR A 36 2.58 -2.68 -21.81
C THR A 36 2.47 -1.21 -22.17
N VAL A 37 2.16 -0.39 -21.16
CA VAL A 37 2.22 1.07 -21.20
C VAL A 37 3.14 1.57 -20.10
N GLU A 38 3.72 2.73 -20.31
CA GLU A 38 4.41 3.49 -19.28
C GLU A 38 3.37 4.23 -18.40
N ARG A 39 3.58 4.16 -17.09
CA ARG A 39 2.80 4.92 -16.10
C ARG A 39 3.69 5.33 -14.94
N ASP A 40 3.54 6.59 -14.52
CA ASP A 40 4.25 7.17 -13.36
C ASP A 40 5.78 6.98 -13.44
N GLY A 41 6.33 6.97 -14.67
CA GLY A 41 7.76 6.79 -14.94
C GLY A 41 8.26 5.35 -14.94
N ALA A 42 7.38 4.36 -14.77
CA ALA A 42 7.69 2.94 -14.87
C ALA A 42 6.98 2.30 -16.06
N ASP A 43 7.69 1.44 -16.81
CA ASP A 43 7.12 0.62 -17.90
C ASP A 43 6.56 -0.71 -17.36
N GLY A 44 6.02 -1.53 -18.23
CA GLY A 44 5.55 -2.87 -17.90
C GLY A 44 4.09 -2.95 -17.42
N TRP A 45 3.34 -1.85 -17.39
CA TRP A 45 1.94 -1.86 -16.98
C TRP A 45 1.04 -2.51 -18.05
N THR A 46 0.53 -3.72 -17.76
CA THR A 46 -0.46 -4.39 -18.62
C THR A 46 -1.88 -3.89 -18.36
N ALA A 47 -2.81 -4.25 -19.25
CA ALA A 47 -4.24 -3.97 -19.04
C ALA A 47 -4.75 -4.52 -17.69
N LEU A 48 -4.23 -5.67 -17.24
CA LEU A 48 -4.60 -6.27 -15.94
C LEU A 48 -4.15 -5.41 -14.76
N HIS A 49 -2.91 -4.88 -14.78
CA HIS A 49 -2.45 -3.94 -13.75
C HIS A 49 -3.35 -2.70 -13.65
N LEU A 50 -3.73 -2.13 -14.80
CA LEU A 50 -4.60 -0.95 -14.84
C LEU A 50 -6.01 -1.23 -14.30
N ALA A 51 -6.58 -2.40 -14.64
CA ALA A 51 -7.90 -2.81 -14.16
C ALA A 51 -7.92 -3.03 -12.64
N VAL A 52 -6.85 -3.63 -12.10
CA VAL A 52 -6.69 -3.83 -10.65
C VAL A 52 -6.55 -2.49 -9.94
N LEU A 53 -5.69 -1.59 -10.44
CA LEU A 53 -5.50 -0.27 -9.83
C LEU A 53 -6.79 0.55 -9.84
N ALA A 54 -7.62 0.40 -10.87
CA ALA A 54 -8.94 1.03 -10.95
C ALA A 54 -10.03 0.32 -10.12
N GLY A 55 -9.72 -0.78 -9.44
CA GLY A 55 -10.65 -1.54 -8.61
C GLY A 55 -11.80 -2.20 -9.38
N GLN A 56 -11.63 -2.45 -10.68
CA GLN A 56 -12.73 -2.87 -11.57
C GLN A 56 -12.85 -4.39 -11.65
N ALA A 57 -13.53 -5.01 -10.69
CA ALA A 57 -13.68 -6.47 -10.61
C ALA A 57 -14.22 -7.12 -11.90
N PRO A 58 -15.26 -6.60 -12.58
CA PRO A 58 -15.72 -7.17 -13.84
C PRO A 58 -14.69 -7.10 -14.97
N MET A 59 -13.86 -6.06 -14.98
CA MET A 59 -12.78 -5.88 -15.95
C MET A 59 -11.64 -6.87 -15.70
N VAL A 60 -11.25 -7.02 -14.43
CA VAL A 60 -10.22 -7.99 -14.00
C VAL A 60 -10.65 -9.40 -14.40
N ALA A 61 -11.89 -9.80 -14.08
CA ALA A 61 -12.41 -11.12 -14.45
C ALA A 61 -12.39 -11.32 -15.98
N ALA A 62 -12.84 -10.34 -16.76
CA ALA A 62 -12.85 -10.43 -18.21
C ALA A 62 -11.45 -10.54 -18.85
N LEU A 63 -10.47 -9.80 -18.29
CA LEU A 63 -9.09 -9.87 -18.77
C LEU A 63 -8.45 -11.23 -18.42
N VAL A 64 -8.69 -11.75 -17.23
CA VAL A 64 -8.23 -13.07 -16.80
C VAL A 64 -8.86 -14.18 -17.68
N GLU A 65 -10.18 -14.13 -17.90
CA GLU A 65 -10.88 -15.06 -18.81
C GLU A 65 -10.32 -15.02 -20.23
N ALA A 66 -9.88 -13.84 -20.71
CA ALA A 66 -9.27 -13.66 -22.00
C ALA A 66 -7.79 -14.13 -22.06
N GLY A 67 -7.20 -14.57 -20.94
CA GLY A 67 -5.84 -15.08 -20.85
C GLY A 67 -4.78 -14.01 -20.48
N ALA A 68 -5.16 -12.93 -19.81
CA ALA A 68 -4.18 -12.01 -19.25
C ALA A 68 -3.30 -12.72 -18.21
N ASP A 69 -2.00 -12.43 -18.24
CA ASP A 69 -1.02 -13.04 -17.35
C ASP A 69 -1.07 -12.39 -15.94
N PRO A 70 -1.51 -13.13 -14.91
CA PRO A 70 -1.57 -12.61 -13.54
C PRO A 70 -0.18 -12.53 -12.87
N THR A 71 0.87 -13.07 -13.52
CA THR A 71 2.25 -13.04 -13.03
C THR A 71 3.08 -11.90 -13.62
N ALA A 72 2.51 -11.16 -14.60
CA ALA A 72 3.19 -10.05 -15.25
C ALA A 72 3.73 -9.05 -14.22
N ARG A 73 4.93 -8.49 -14.49
CA ARG A 73 5.58 -7.52 -13.62
C ARG A 73 5.79 -6.19 -14.33
N THR A 74 5.58 -5.12 -13.61
CA THR A 74 6.03 -3.79 -14.00
C THR A 74 7.55 -3.68 -13.89
N GLU A 75 8.16 -2.63 -14.43
CA GLU A 75 9.60 -2.38 -14.33
C GLU A 75 10.08 -2.30 -12.87
N ASP A 76 9.25 -1.74 -11.97
CA ASP A 76 9.51 -1.69 -10.53
C ASP A 76 9.10 -2.98 -9.79
N GLY A 77 8.91 -4.10 -10.51
CA GLY A 77 8.71 -5.44 -9.98
C GLY A 77 7.30 -5.74 -9.45
N ARG A 78 6.34 -4.84 -9.56
CA ARG A 78 4.98 -5.04 -9.05
C ARG A 78 4.17 -5.99 -9.92
N THR A 79 3.47 -6.92 -9.28
CA THR A 79 2.47 -7.78 -9.93
C THR A 79 1.06 -7.21 -9.77
N PRO A 80 0.06 -7.67 -10.55
CA PRO A 80 -1.35 -7.35 -10.27
C PRO A 80 -1.75 -7.65 -8.83
N LEU A 81 -1.23 -8.74 -8.22
CA LEU A 81 -1.52 -9.08 -6.83
C LEU A 81 -0.96 -8.03 -5.85
N HIS A 82 0.28 -7.54 -6.06
CA HIS A 82 0.84 -6.46 -5.24
C HIS A 82 -0.02 -5.20 -5.26
N LEU A 83 -0.54 -4.81 -6.44
CA LEU A 83 -1.46 -3.68 -6.55
C LEU A 83 -2.79 -3.93 -5.83
N ALA A 84 -3.32 -5.14 -5.95
CA ALA A 84 -4.58 -5.50 -5.28
C ALA A 84 -4.45 -5.43 -3.75
N LEU A 85 -3.34 -5.91 -3.18
CA LEU A 85 -3.09 -5.88 -1.74
C LEU A 85 -3.17 -4.45 -1.17
N VAL A 86 -2.67 -3.47 -1.91
CA VAL A 86 -2.59 -2.07 -1.46
C VAL A 86 -3.83 -1.26 -1.84
N HIS A 87 -4.33 -1.44 -3.07
CA HIS A 87 -5.33 -0.52 -3.65
C HIS A 87 -6.72 -1.15 -3.82
N ALA A 88 -6.82 -2.47 -3.95
CA ALA A 88 -8.08 -3.14 -4.26
C ALA A 88 -8.19 -4.51 -3.55
N PRO A 89 -8.23 -4.56 -2.20
CA PRO A 89 -8.21 -5.81 -1.43
C PRO A 89 -9.29 -6.82 -1.84
N ALA A 90 -10.43 -6.34 -2.32
CA ALA A 90 -11.52 -7.18 -2.80
C ALA A 90 -11.15 -8.03 -4.05
N LEU A 91 -10.07 -7.68 -4.76
CA LEU A 91 -9.59 -8.39 -5.95
C LEU A 91 -8.53 -9.46 -5.65
N VAL A 92 -8.04 -9.53 -4.42
CA VAL A 92 -6.97 -10.46 -4.02
C VAL A 92 -7.36 -11.90 -4.32
N GLU A 93 -8.52 -12.35 -3.87
CA GLU A 93 -8.97 -13.74 -4.11
C GLU A 93 -9.20 -14.04 -5.60
N VAL A 94 -9.77 -13.10 -6.34
CA VAL A 94 -9.96 -13.23 -7.81
C VAL A 94 -8.63 -13.46 -8.51
N LEU A 95 -7.59 -12.72 -8.14
CA LEU A 95 -6.26 -12.88 -8.73
C LEU A 95 -5.57 -14.18 -8.30
N ARG A 96 -5.76 -14.60 -7.04
CA ARG A 96 -5.23 -15.89 -6.54
C ARG A 96 -5.89 -17.07 -7.25
N GLU A 97 -7.21 -17.05 -7.43
CA GLU A 97 -7.94 -18.05 -8.22
C GLU A 97 -7.50 -18.07 -9.70
N ALA A 98 -7.10 -16.91 -10.22
CA ALA A 98 -6.52 -16.78 -11.57
C ALA A 98 -5.07 -17.30 -11.67
N GLY A 99 -4.47 -17.75 -10.57
CA GLY A 99 -3.11 -18.27 -10.53
C GLY A 99 -2.03 -17.23 -10.26
N ALA A 100 -2.38 -16.04 -9.74
CA ALA A 100 -1.37 -15.08 -9.28
C ALA A 100 -0.56 -15.70 -8.14
N PRO A 101 0.79 -15.78 -8.24
CA PRO A 101 1.62 -16.38 -7.22
C PRO A 101 1.67 -15.50 -5.97
N VAL A 102 1.62 -16.12 -4.80
CA VAL A 102 1.93 -15.46 -3.53
C VAL A 102 3.45 -15.54 -3.34
N ASP A 103 4.16 -14.51 -3.73
CA ASP A 103 5.59 -14.37 -3.48
C ASP A 103 5.88 -13.90 -2.05
N ALA A 104 7.16 -13.71 -1.70
CA ALA A 104 7.55 -13.34 -0.33
C ALA A 104 6.94 -12.02 0.13
N ALA A 105 6.83 -11.01 -0.75
CA ALA A 105 6.23 -9.72 -0.42
C ALA A 105 4.73 -9.85 -0.17
N SER A 106 4.02 -10.58 -1.03
CA SER A 106 2.59 -10.88 -0.85
C SER A 106 2.34 -11.70 0.41
N ALA A 107 3.17 -12.72 0.68
CA ALA A 107 3.09 -13.55 1.89
C ALA A 107 3.29 -12.71 3.16
N ALA A 108 4.27 -11.80 3.14
CA ALA A 108 4.54 -10.87 4.24
C ALA A 108 3.32 -9.98 4.53
N PHE A 109 2.72 -9.39 3.50
CA PHE A 109 1.53 -8.53 3.61
C PHE A 109 0.29 -9.31 4.09
N LEU A 110 0.07 -10.51 3.55
CA LEU A 110 -1.10 -11.34 3.88
C LEU A 110 -1.00 -11.99 5.26
N GLY A 111 0.20 -12.08 5.85
CA GLY A 111 0.44 -12.76 7.12
C GLY A 111 0.64 -14.27 6.96
N GLU A 112 1.02 -14.73 5.78
CA GLU A 112 1.27 -16.15 5.48
C GLU A 112 2.67 -16.56 5.97
N VAL A 113 2.78 -16.80 7.28
CA VAL A 113 4.04 -17.08 7.98
C VAL A 113 4.81 -18.25 7.37
N GLU A 114 4.14 -19.35 7.05
CA GLU A 114 4.77 -20.56 6.49
C GLU A 114 5.29 -20.33 5.08
N THR A 115 4.54 -19.62 4.24
CA THR A 115 4.94 -19.27 2.87
C THR A 115 6.14 -18.33 2.89
N LEU A 116 6.10 -17.29 3.74
CA LEU A 116 7.21 -16.36 3.93
C LEU A 116 8.46 -17.07 4.45
N SER A 117 8.32 -17.88 5.49
CA SER A 117 9.46 -18.62 6.09
C SER A 117 10.15 -19.52 5.08
N ARG A 118 9.38 -20.24 4.27
CA ARG A 118 9.91 -21.09 3.19
C ARG A 118 10.66 -20.26 2.15
N ALA A 119 10.09 -19.13 1.70
CA ALA A 119 10.75 -18.27 0.75
C ALA A 119 12.10 -17.73 1.27
N LEU A 120 12.16 -17.37 2.57
CA LEU A 120 13.39 -16.93 3.22
C LEU A 120 14.42 -18.07 3.37
N ASP A 121 13.96 -19.30 3.67
CA ASP A 121 14.82 -20.50 3.74
C ASP A 121 15.37 -20.86 2.34
N ASP A 122 14.61 -20.60 1.28
CA ASP A 122 15.02 -20.77 -0.12
C ASP A 122 15.95 -19.64 -0.60
N GLY A 123 16.27 -18.68 0.27
CA GLY A 123 17.26 -17.63 0.00
C GLY A 123 16.70 -16.34 -0.59
N VAL A 124 15.38 -16.11 -0.53
CA VAL A 124 14.82 -14.80 -0.90
C VAL A 124 15.38 -13.74 0.05
N PRO A 125 15.96 -12.63 -0.46
CA PRO A 125 16.55 -11.60 0.37
C PRO A 125 15.47 -10.80 1.12
N LEU A 126 15.81 -10.26 2.30
CA LEU A 126 14.93 -9.40 3.09
C LEU A 126 14.58 -8.09 2.37
N THR A 127 15.48 -7.63 1.53
CA THR A 127 15.27 -6.49 0.62
C THR A 127 15.69 -6.92 -0.78
N ASP A 128 14.82 -6.77 -1.75
CA ASP A 128 15.13 -7.05 -3.15
C ASP A 128 15.98 -5.89 -3.71
N PRO A 129 17.25 -6.14 -4.08
CA PRO A 129 18.15 -5.10 -4.56
C PRO A 129 17.76 -4.52 -5.93
N ALA A 130 16.92 -5.23 -6.70
CA ALA A 130 16.49 -4.78 -8.02
C ALA A 130 15.30 -3.81 -7.95
N THR A 131 14.43 -3.99 -6.96
CA THR A 131 13.19 -3.23 -6.81
C THR A 131 13.14 -2.38 -5.54
N ASP A 132 14.19 -2.46 -4.70
CA ASP A 132 14.21 -1.89 -3.33
C ASP A 132 13.02 -2.33 -2.48
N THR A 133 12.47 -3.51 -2.76
CA THR A 133 11.33 -4.06 -2.02
C THR A 133 11.78 -4.59 -0.67
N ASP A 134 11.36 -3.93 0.39
CA ASP A 134 11.60 -4.31 1.78
C ASP A 134 10.43 -5.13 2.31
N LEU A 135 10.66 -6.44 2.57
CA LEU A 135 9.65 -7.37 3.05
C LEU A 135 9.04 -6.95 4.40
N LEU A 136 9.84 -6.32 5.27
CA LEU A 136 9.34 -5.85 6.56
C LEU A 136 8.33 -4.70 6.40
N SER A 137 8.56 -3.80 5.45
CA SER A 137 7.60 -2.75 5.11
C SER A 137 6.30 -3.33 4.54
N TRP A 138 6.37 -4.40 3.74
CA TRP A 138 5.18 -5.11 3.26
C TRP A 138 4.39 -5.76 4.40
N ALA A 139 5.06 -6.48 5.31
CA ALA A 139 4.44 -7.08 6.50
C ALA A 139 3.79 -6.03 7.40
N ALA A 140 4.48 -4.90 7.58
CA ALA A 140 4.01 -3.78 8.37
C ALA A 140 2.78 -3.10 7.75
N ALA A 141 2.79 -2.87 6.43
CA ALA A 141 1.63 -2.33 5.70
C ALA A 141 0.42 -3.27 5.77
N GLY A 142 0.63 -4.58 5.77
CA GLY A 142 -0.41 -5.59 5.97
C GLY A 142 -0.94 -5.67 7.41
N GLY A 143 -0.26 -5.03 8.36
CA GLY A 143 -0.63 -5.07 9.78
C GLY A 143 -0.50 -6.47 10.41
N ARG A 144 0.48 -7.26 9.98
CA ARG A 144 0.62 -8.69 10.34
C ARG A 144 1.75 -8.95 11.33
N PRO A 145 1.49 -9.00 12.66
CA PRO A 145 2.54 -9.17 13.66
C PRO A 145 3.36 -10.45 13.48
N GLY A 146 2.73 -11.55 13.02
CA GLY A 146 3.42 -12.83 12.84
C GLY A 146 4.52 -12.78 11.77
N THR A 147 4.25 -12.21 10.60
CA THR A 147 5.25 -12.06 9.53
C THR A 147 6.29 -10.99 9.87
N VAL A 148 5.88 -9.91 10.57
CA VAL A 148 6.81 -8.91 11.12
C VAL A 148 7.82 -9.58 12.07
N GLN A 149 7.36 -10.42 13.00
CA GLN A 149 8.25 -11.11 13.93
C GLN A 149 9.24 -12.04 13.22
N VAL A 150 8.77 -12.82 12.24
CA VAL A 150 9.64 -13.69 11.43
C VAL A 150 10.76 -12.89 10.75
N LEU A 151 10.42 -11.72 10.18
CA LEU A 151 11.41 -10.89 9.48
C LEU A 151 12.40 -10.24 10.44
N LEU A 152 11.93 -9.77 11.60
CA LEU A 152 12.80 -9.22 12.64
C LEU A 152 13.76 -10.31 13.20
N ASP A 153 13.27 -11.53 13.43
CA ASP A 153 14.08 -12.68 13.88
C ASP A 153 15.15 -13.08 12.84
N ARG A 154 14.91 -12.77 11.55
CA ARG A 154 15.87 -12.97 10.45
C ARG A 154 16.80 -11.77 10.25
N GLY A 155 16.73 -10.74 11.10
CA GLY A 155 17.61 -9.57 11.08
C GLY A 155 17.19 -8.45 10.14
N ALA A 156 15.91 -8.39 9.74
CA ALA A 156 15.39 -7.24 9.01
C ALA A 156 15.53 -5.98 9.87
N ALA A 157 16.06 -4.89 9.29
CA ALA A 157 16.13 -3.62 9.96
C ALA A 157 14.74 -2.98 10.04
N PRO A 158 14.30 -2.46 11.21
CA PRO A 158 12.95 -1.92 11.38
C PRO A 158 12.65 -0.70 10.52
N GLY A 159 13.63 0.14 10.21
CA GLY A 159 13.61 1.24 9.27
C GLY A 159 12.23 1.79 8.89
N ARG A 160 11.99 1.99 7.60
CA ARG A 160 10.72 2.56 7.05
C ARG A 160 9.45 1.75 7.35
N ALA A 161 9.59 0.51 7.88
CA ALA A 161 8.43 -0.31 8.24
C ALA A 161 7.53 0.36 9.29
N LEU A 162 8.11 1.19 10.19
CA LEU A 162 7.34 1.92 11.19
C LEU A 162 6.36 2.93 10.56
N HIS A 163 6.74 3.59 9.45
CA HIS A 163 5.84 4.47 8.71
C HIS A 163 4.65 3.70 8.12
N ALA A 164 4.92 2.53 7.53
CA ALA A 164 3.87 1.68 6.96
C ALA A 164 2.89 1.16 8.02
N ALA A 165 3.40 0.69 9.16
CA ALA A 165 2.58 0.26 10.30
C ALA A 165 1.75 1.40 10.87
N ALA A 166 2.34 2.58 11.00
CA ALA A 166 1.69 3.77 11.52
C ALA A 166 0.55 4.24 10.61
N ALA A 167 0.81 4.31 9.29
CA ALA A 167 -0.20 4.68 8.30
C ALA A 167 -1.36 3.67 8.24
N GLY A 168 -1.08 2.38 8.46
CA GLY A 168 -2.09 1.32 8.51
C GLY A 168 -2.86 1.23 9.83
N GLY A 169 -2.53 2.01 10.84
CA GLY A 169 -3.17 1.97 12.15
C GLY A 169 -3.01 0.60 12.84
N ALA A 170 -1.81 0.00 12.79
CA ALA A 170 -1.51 -1.34 13.27
C ALA A 170 -0.71 -1.33 14.60
N PRO A 171 -1.34 -1.13 15.78
CA PRO A 171 -0.63 -0.89 17.05
C PRO A 171 0.28 -2.06 17.46
N ALA A 172 -0.13 -3.31 17.23
CA ALA A 172 0.68 -4.47 17.57
C ALA A 172 1.99 -4.52 16.75
N VAL A 173 1.94 -4.11 15.48
CA VAL A 173 3.12 -4.01 14.62
C VAL A 173 4.00 -2.83 15.01
N VAL A 174 3.40 -1.66 15.27
CA VAL A 174 4.12 -0.48 15.79
C VAL A 174 4.88 -0.83 17.07
N GLN A 175 4.22 -1.50 18.01
CA GLN A 175 4.87 -1.93 19.26
C GLN A 175 6.05 -2.88 19.01
N ALA A 176 5.90 -3.86 18.11
CA ALA A 176 6.97 -4.80 17.77
C ALA A 176 8.16 -4.09 17.13
N LEU A 177 7.92 -3.15 16.22
CA LEU A 177 8.98 -2.38 15.55
C LEU A 177 9.71 -1.44 16.51
N LEU A 178 8.99 -0.74 17.39
CA LEU A 178 9.60 0.09 18.44
C LEU A 178 10.44 -0.75 19.42
N ALA A 179 9.95 -1.93 19.81
CA ALA A 179 10.70 -2.87 20.64
C ALA A 179 11.96 -3.41 19.95
N ALA A 180 11.94 -3.50 18.61
CA ALA A 180 13.09 -3.87 17.79
C ALA A 180 14.07 -2.70 17.54
N GLY A 181 13.80 -1.51 18.10
CA GLY A 181 14.68 -0.34 18.00
C GLY A 181 14.38 0.57 16.82
N ALA A 182 13.17 0.52 16.26
CA ALA A 182 12.75 1.53 15.27
C ALA A 182 12.81 2.94 15.88
N ASP A 183 13.29 3.90 15.11
CA ASP A 183 13.29 5.31 15.50
C ASP A 183 11.90 5.91 15.31
N ALA A 184 11.28 6.38 16.40
CA ALA A 184 9.96 6.99 16.39
C ALA A 184 9.90 8.29 15.57
N ASP A 185 11.06 8.92 15.34
CA ASP A 185 11.21 10.17 14.59
C ASP A 185 11.92 9.98 13.24
N GLU A 186 12.10 8.73 12.78
CA GLU A 186 12.65 8.48 11.46
C GLU A 186 11.92 9.29 10.40
N ARG A 187 12.68 9.97 9.54
CA ARG A 187 12.11 10.83 8.50
C ARG A 187 12.11 10.15 7.15
N ASP A 188 10.97 10.14 6.49
CA ASP A 188 10.89 9.79 5.08
C ASP A 188 11.77 10.76 4.26
N PRO A 189 12.71 10.26 3.45
CA PRO A 189 13.71 11.11 2.78
C PRO A 189 13.11 12.03 1.71
N VAL A 190 11.92 11.69 1.18
CA VAL A 190 11.26 12.46 0.12
C VAL A 190 10.35 13.54 0.69
N THR A 191 9.59 13.21 1.72
CA THR A 191 8.56 14.08 2.28
C THR A 191 8.93 14.73 3.60
N GLY A 192 9.94 14.19 4.32
CA GLY A 192 10.28 14.56 5.68
C GLY A 192 9.26 14.12 6.73
N ARG A 193 8.27 13.30 6.37
CA ARG A 193 7.26 12.78 7.29
C ARG A 193 7.88 11.84 8.31
N THR A 194 7.45 11.95 9.56
CA THR A 194 7.73 10.97 10.63
C THR A 194 6.60 9.93 10.70
N PRO A 195 6.77 8.82 11.44
CA PRO A 195 5.70 7.86 11.70
C PRO A 195 4.43 8.50 12.28
N LEU A 196 4.57 9.55 13.11
CA LEU A 196 3.43 10.30 13.64
C LEU A 196 2.62 11.00 12.55
N HIS A 197 3.29 11.64 11.58
CA HIS A 197 2.62 12.20 10.38
C HIS A 197 1.92 11.12 9.57
N ALA A 198 2.56 9.96 9.41
CA ALA A 198 1.98 8.83 8.67
C ALA A 198 0.72 8.27 9.35
N ALA A 199 0.74 8.14 10.68
CA ALA A 199 -0.41 7.70 11.47
C ALA A 199 -1.62 8.63 11.28
N VAL A 200 -1.41 9.94 11.41
CA VAL A 200 -2.48 10.94 11.29
C VAL A 200 -3.02 11.01 9.87
N ALA A 201 -2.14 10.96 8.85
CA ALA A 201 -2.55 10.94 7.45
C ALA A 201 -3.35 9.68 7.09
N GLY A 202 -3.02 8.53 7.71
CA GLY A 202 -3.69 7.25 7.52
C GLY A 202 -5.03 7.10 8.27
N ALA A 203 -5.48 8.10 9.01
CA ALA A 203 -6.67 8.00 9.86
C ALA A 203 -7.98 7.61 9.15
N ALA A 204 -8.04 7.79 7.83
CA ALA A 204 -9.18 7.38 7.00
C ALA A 204 -9.09 5.92 6.53
N SER A 205 -7.95 5.25 6.68
CA SER A 205 -7.69 3.92 6.13
C SER A 205 -8.21 2.77 7.02
N GLY A 206 -8.74 3.09 8.20
CA GLY A 206 -9.14 2.11 9.21
C GLY A 206 -8.00 1.80 10.20
N GLY A 207 -8.20 0.80 11.06
CA GLY A 207 -7.24 0.47 12.11
C GLY A 207 -7.39 1.34 13.37
N ASP A 208 -6.54 1.09 14.38
CA ASP A 208 -6.55 1.83 15.65
C ASP A 208 -5.46 2.91 15.68
N VAL A 209 -5.70 3.98 14.91
CA VAL A 209 -4.77 5.11 14.79
C VAL A 209 -4.54 5.80 16.13
N GLN A 210 -5.56 5.86 17.01
CA GLN A 210 -5.41 6.47 18.32
C GLN A 210 -4.41 5.69 19.19
N ALA A 211 -4.49 4.35 19.18
CA ALA A 211 -3.52 3.52 19.87
C ALA A 211 -2.11 3.69 19.28
N VAL A 212 -1.99 3.79 17.96
CA VAL A 212 -0.70 4.04 17.29
C VAL A 212 -0.11 5.38 17.69
N VAL A 213 -0.90 6.47 17.67
CA VAL A 213 -0.43 7.79 18.09
C VAL A 213 0.06 7.77 19.56
N ARG A 214 -0.68 7.10 20.47
CA ARG A 214 -0.22 6.95 21.85
C ARG A 214 1.12 6.22 21.94
N LEU A 215 1.25 5.08 21.24
CA LEU A 215 2.49 4.30 21.25
C LEU A 215 3.70 5.10 20.74
N LEU A 216 3.52 5.91 19.70
CA LEU A 216 4.58 6.76 19.17
C LEU A 216 4.94 7.87 20.15
N LEU A 217 3.96 8.54 20.75
CA LEU A 217 4.20 9.57 21.78
C LEU A 217 4.86 8.99 23.04
N ASP A 218 4.42 7.80 23.49
CA ASP A 218 5.03 7.09 24.64
C ASP A 218 6.48 6.66 24.34
N ALA A 219 6.80 6.43 23.06
CA ALA A 219 8.16 6.15 22.59
C ALA A 219 9.02 7.42 22.43
N GLY A 220 8.46 8.59 22.65
CA GLY A 220 9.17 9.86 22.61
C GLY A 220 9.16 10.57 21.26
N ALA A 221 8.21 10.22 20.36
CA ALA A 221 8.08 10.91 19.07
C ALA A 221 7.90 12.43 19.27
N ASP A 222 8.62 13.21 18.47
CA ASP A 222 8.55 14.68 18.46
C ASP A 222 7.20 15.14 17.89
N VAL A 223 6.33 15.62 18.79
CA VAL A 223 4.98 16.09 18.45
C VAL A 223 4.99 17.34 17.56
N ASP A 224 6.06 18.14 17.62
CA ASP A 224 6.26 19.37 16.86
C ASP A 224 7.11 19.17 15.59
N ALA A 225 7.50 17.92 15.28
CA ALA A 225 8.20 17.62 14.05
C ALA A 225 7.41 18.13 12.82
N THR A 226 8.11 18.68 11.83
CA THR A 226 7.50 19.17 10.59
C THR A 226 8.03 18.43 9.37
N THR A 227 7.19 18.28 8.37
CA THR A 227 7.55 17.76 7.03
C THR A 227 8.42 18.77 6.26
N HIS A 228 8.90 18.39 5.07
CA HIS A 228 9.72 19.30 4.24
C HIS A 228 8.97 20.57 3.78
N ASP A 229 7.64 20.51 3.68
CA ASP A 229 6.76 21.66 3.38
C ASP A 229 6.27 22.39 4.65
N GLY A 230 6.79 22.03 5.80
CA GLY A 230 6.56 22.72 7.08
C GLY A 230 5.28 22.32 7.82
N ALA A 231 4.56 21.30 7.37
CA ALA A 231 3.35 20.85 8.05
C ALA A 231 3.68 19.98 9.27
N SER A 232 3.03 20.25 10.42
CA SER A 232 3.06 19.38 11.60
C SER A 232 2.00 18.26 11.51
N ALA A 233 2.13 17.25 12.38
CA ALA A 233 1.10 16.21 12.52
C ALA A 233 -0.25 16.82 12.93
N LEU A 234 -0.24 17.89 13.76
CA LEU A 234 -1.44 18.62 14.17
C LEU A 234 -2.10 19.34 12.99
N ASP A 235 -1.32 19.94 12.07
CA ASP A 235 -1.88 20.58 10.88
C ASP A 235 -2.58 19.56 9.97
N ILE A 236 -1.96 18.39 9.79
CA ILE A 236 -2.54 17.28 9.03
C ILE A 236 -3.86 16.82 9.68
N ALA A 237 -3.89 16.65 11.00
CA ALA A 237 -5.08 16.28 11.75
C ALA A 237 -6.22 17.29 11.56
N ARG A 238 -5.92 18.59 11.69
CA ARG A 238 -6.91 19.66 11.50
C ARG A 238 -7.49 19.71 10.10
N VAL A 239 -6.66 19.54 9.08
CA VAL A 239 -7.11 19.48 7.68
C VAL A 239 -7.99 18.24 7.43
N ALA A 240 -7.56 17.07 7.93
CA ALA A 240 -8.35 15.84 7.83
C ALA A 240 -9.71 15.96 8.54
N ALA A 241 -9.74 16.54 9.75
CA ALA A 241 -10.96 16.80 10.50
C ALA A 241 -11.92 17.75 9.77
N ALA A 242 -11.39 18.82 9.16
CA ALA A 242 -12.18 19.76 8.38
C ALA A 242 -12.82 19.08 7.14
N ARG A 243 -12.06 18.21 6.46
CA ARG A 243 -12.54 17.45 5.33
C ARG A 243 -13.62 16.44 5.74
N GLN A 244 -13.37 15.65 6.79
CA GLN A 244 -14.35 14.68 7.30
C GLN A 244 -15.65 15.34 7.75
N ARG A 245 -15.59 16.52 8.39
CA ARG A 245 -16.80 17.30 8.74
C ARG A 245 -17.58 17.81 7.53
N ALA A 246 -16.90 18.12 6.42
CA ALA A 246 -17.56 18.53 5.20
C ALA A 246 -18.26 17.38 4.47
N GLU A 247 -17.77 16.14 4.66
CA GLU A 247 -18.28 14.93 4.01
C GLU A 247 -19.32 14.17 4.86
N ALA A 248 -19.33 14.34 6.19
CA ALA A 248 -20.18 13.61 7.13
C ALA A 248 -21.24 14.50 7.82
N ALA A 249 -22.47 13.99 7.88
CA ALA A 249 -23.49 14.46 8.82
C ALA A 249 -23.60 13.43 9.96
N GLY A 250 -22.79 13.62 11.05
CA GLY A 250 -22.82 12.66 12.16
C GLY A 250 -21.77 12.91 13.24
N ASP A 251 -21.32 11.85 13.93
CA ASP A 251 -20.38 11.88 15.05
C ASP A 251 -19.07 12.64 14.75
N PRO A 252 -18.42 13.18 15.80
CA PRO A 252 -17.17 13.92 15.62
C PRO A 252 -16.12 13.02 14.93
N PRO A 253 -15.42 13.55 13.91
CA PRO A 253 -14.46 12.77 13.14
C PRO A 253 -13.30 12.28 13.99
N VAL A 254 -12.76 11.10 13.67
CA VAL A 254 -11.57 10.51 14.31
C VAL A 254 -10.41 11.52 14.34
N ALA A 255 -10.27 12.32 13.29
CA ALA A 255 -9.24 13.34 13.19
C ALA A 255 -9.37 14.48 14.21
N ASP A 256 -10.57 14.81 14.71
CA ASP A 256 -10.75 15.76 15.82
C ASP A 256 -10.16 15.19 17.11
N SER A 257 -10.43 13.92 17.41
CA SER A 257 -9.85 13.23 18.57
C SER A 257 -8.33 13.13 18.51
N LEU A 258 -7.76 12.93 17.30
CA LEU A 258 -6.32 12.92 17.09
C LEU A 258 -5.71 14.31 17.32
N ALA A 259 -6.37 15.37 16.84
CA ALA A 259 -5.91 16.75 17.10
C ALA A 259 -5.90 17.07 18.58
N GLU A 260 -6.94 16.67 19.33
CA GLU A 260 -7.00 16.83 20.79
C GLU A 260 -5.88 16.06 21.51
N MET A 261 -5.58 14.84 21.08
CA MET A 261 -4.48 14.03 21.62
C MET A 261 -3.12 14.72 21.41
N LEU A 262 -2.86 15.23 20.21
CA LEU A 262 -1.62 15.92 19.88
C LEU A 262 -1.47 17.23 20.71
N VAL A 263 -2.52 18.04 20.84
CA VAL A 263 -2.52 19.23 21.67
C VAL A 263 -2.26 18.88 23.16
N THR A 264 -2.87 17.80 23.65
CA THR A 264 -2.65 17.33 25.02
C THR A 264 -1.20 16.87 25.25
N ALA A 265 -0.58 16.32 24.21
CA ALA A 265 0.82 15.92 24.22
C ALA A 265 1.81 17.09 24.06
N GLY A 266 1.31 18.32 23.85
CA GLY A 266 2.13 19.52 23.77
C GLY A 266 2.33 20.11 22.39
N ALA A 267 1.64 19.61 21.34
CA ALA A 267 1.76 20.18 20.01
C ALA A 267 1.44 21.68 20.02
N SER A 268 2.37 22.47 19.51
CA SER A 268 2.24 23.91 19.31
C SER A 268 1.78 24.16 17.86
N GLY A 269 0.62 24.76 17.69
CA GLY A 269 0.04 25.02 16.37
C GLY A 269 0.15 26.46 15.91
#